data_08f6e2f13f953d422f8f9554d3d3ac4e
#
_entry.id   08f6e2f13f953d422f8f9554d3d3ac4e
#
_cell.length_a   1.000
_cell.length_b   1.000
_cell.length_c   1.000
_cell.angle_alpha   90.00
_cell.angle_beta   90.00
_cell.angle_gamma   90.00
#
_symmetry.space_group_name_H-M   'P 1'
#
loop_
_entity.id
_entity.type
_entity.pdbx_description
1 polymer ?
#
loop_
_entity_poly.entity_id
_entity_poly.type
_entity_poly.pdbx_seq_one_letter_code
_entity_poly.pdbx_strand_id
1 'polypeptide(L)'
;MRKTKIVCTMGPSTDKPGILRQLMENGMNVARFNFSHGDYEEHKGRFDKVRALSKELDLPIACMLDTKGPEIRLGEFKNGVEKLVTGQKFTLTSRNVEGTNEICSVTYKDLPRDVKAGGRIMLDDGLIELRIDEVGDTDINCTVCNDGTIKTKKGVNVPGVHLSMPYMSQRDTSDILFGIEQGFDLISASFARNAQDIMEIRHILDEHNSKIRIIAKIENQEGIDNIDEILTVADGIMVARGDMGVEIDFAEIPAIQKHLIDRAMSAGKICITATQMLDSMIVNPRPTRAEITDVANAIYDGTGAVMLSGETAAGKYPVEALKAMATIAETTEADSNFDSLVHHSGSDSTRLNVSAAVGHAACTTAADIGASAIITASKSGETARLLSRFRPDTQIIACVLDETTRRQLNVYRGVTPLMMEYATSTDELISMSVAKAQEAGLVQDGDLVVVTAGVPVGVSGTTNMIKVHMVGDSLLAGVGIGQYNAKGEVCVCRSAAEAAKKFKPGQILVVPFTTNATLPFMREAAGIITEEAGTNSHSAIVGLTLGKAVIVGATNATRTLKDGMVISMDCARGVVQAMAK
;
A
#
# COMPACT_ATOMS: atom_id res chain seq x y z
N MET A 1 -0.70 0.96 13.48
CA MET A 1 -1.23 0.18 12.31
C MET A 1 -0.28 0.39 11.14
N ARG A 2 0.19 -0.68 10.50
CA ARG A 2 1.12 -0.62 9.36
C ARG A 2 0.45 -0.01 8.13
N LYS A 3 1.09 0.99 7.52
CA LYS A 3 0.62 1.65 6.29
C LYS A 3 1.20 1.00 5.03
N THR A 4 2.48 0.60 5.06
CA THR A 4 3.16 -0.13 3.97
C THR A 4 2.54 -1.49 3.75
N LYS A 5 2.23 -1.85 2.51
CA LYS A 5 1.57 -3.11 2.15
C LYS A 5 2.60 -4.21 1.90
N ILE A 6 2.17 -5.47 2.06
CA ILE A 6 3.04 -6.62 1.82
C ILE A 6 2.44 -7.53 0.75
N VAL A 7 3.25 -7.80 -0.27
CA VAL A 7 2.97 -8.75 -1.34
C VAL A 7 3.70 -10.06 -1.02
N CYS A 8 2.99 -11.19 -1.05
CA CYS A 8 3.57 -12.52 -0.83
C CYS A 8 3.40 -13.38 -2.09
N THR A 9 4.47 -14.01 -2.55
CA THR A 9 4.42 -14.93 -3.67
C THR A 9 3.90 -16.29 -3.23
N MET A 10 2.90 -16.79 -3.96
CA MET A 10 2.32 -18.12 -3.75
C MET A 10 3.21 -19.20 -4.36
N GLY A 11 3.31 -20.33 -3.71
CA GLY A 11 4.11 -21.47 -4.16
C GLY A 11 4.01 -22.66 -3.21
N PRO A 12 4.88 -23.67 -3.38
CA PRO A 12 4.81 -24.92 -2.60
C PRO A 12 4.81 -24.75 -1.08
N SER A 13 5.48 -23.70 -0.56
CA SER A 13 5.49 -23.44 0.88
C SER A 13 4.14 -22.93 1.39
N THR A 14 3.42 -22.17 0.59
CA THR A 14 2.07 -21.67 0.94
C THR A 14 0.99 -22.75 0.79
N ASP A 15 1.27 -23.85 0.08
CA ASP A 15 0.35 -24.98 -0.05
C ASP A 15 0.27 -25.83 1.21
N LYS A 16 1.25 -25.72 2.12
CA LYS A 16 1.29 -26.46 3.39
C LYS A 16 0.10 -26.07 4.28
N PRO A 17 -0.49 -27.02 5.04
CA PRO A 17 -1.65 -26.77 5.89
C PRO A 17 -1.44 -25.60 6.85
N GLY A 18 -2.38 -24.66 6.86
CA GLY A 18 -2.41 -23.52 7.79
C GLY A 18 -1.48 -22.35 7.45
N ILE A 19 -0.51 -22.51 6.54
CA ILE A 19 0.44 -21.44 6.21
C ILE A 19 -0.27 -20.26 5.56
N LEU A 20 -1.08 -20.49 4.53
CA LEU A 20 -1.80 -19.42 3.83
C LEU A 20 -2.68 -18.60 4.80
N ARG A 21 -3.40 -19.27 5.72
CA ARG A 21 -4.19 -18.59 6.76
C ARG A 21 -3.30 -17.71 7.63
N GLN A 22 -2.19 -18.26 8.13
CA GLN A 22 -1.27 -17.48 8.96
C GLN A 22 -0.68 -16.28 8.21
N LEU A 23 -0.38 -16.38 6.90
CA LEU A 23 0.07 -15.25 6.10
C LEU A 23 -1.02 -14.15 6.04
N MET A 24 -2.27 -14.51 5.79
CA MET A 24 -3.38 -13.54 5.77
C MET A 24 -3.59 -12.85 7.12
N GLU A 25 -3.67 -13.62 8.20
CA GLU A 25 -3.87 -13.12 9.56
C GLU A 25 -2.70 -12.25 10.08
N ASN A 26 -1.48 -12.48 9.59
CA ASN A 26 -0.30 -11.69 9.96
C ASN A 26 0.01 -10.53 9.00
N GLY A 27 -0.91 -10.21 8.08
CA GLY A 27 -0.90 -8.95 7.35
C GLY A 27 -0.44 -9.02 5.89
N MET A 28 -0.57 -10.17 5.22
CA MET A 28 -0.49 -10.24 3.77
C MET A 28 -1.60 -9.40 3.14
N ASN A 29 -1.25 -8.54 2.18
CA ASN A 29 -2.20 -7.69 1.46
C ASN A 29 -2.48 -8.17 0.04
N VAL A 30 -1.45 -8.74 -0.61
CA VAL A 30 -1.52 -9.19 -2.00
C VAL A 30 -0.90 -10.57 -2.12
N ALA A 31 -1.60 -11.49 -2.77
CA ALA A 31 -1.11 -12.79 -3.17
C ALA A 31 -0.61 -12.71 -4.63
N ARG A 32 0.70 -12.87 -4.87
CA ARG A 32 1.32 -12.87 -6.21
C ARG A 32 1.44 -14.28 -6.75
N PHE A 33 1.05 -14.47 -8.00
CA PHE A 33 1.13 -15.72 -8.75
C PHE A 33 2.10 -15.54 -9.92
N ASN A 34 3.25 -16.21 -9.87
CA ASN A 34 4.30 -16.09 -10.90
C ASN A 34 4.06 -17.09 -12.03
N PHE A 35 3.55 -16.61 -13.18
CA PHE A 35 3.24 -17.42 -14.36
C PHE A 35 4.47 -17.82 -15.18
N SER A 36 5.68 -17.42 -14.78
CA SER A 36 6.91 -17.99 -15.32
C SER A 36 7.10 -19.44 -14.90
N HIS A 37 6.42 -19.90 -13.83
CA HIS A 37 6.48 -21.24 -13.25
C HIS A 37 5.08 -21.81 -13.05
N GLY A 38 4.98 -23.13 -13.00
CA GLY A 38 3.71 -23.83 -12.79
C GLY A 38 2.81 -23.87 -14.04
N ASP A 39 1.64 -24.43 -13.85
CA ASP A 39 0.59 -24.51 -14.87
C ASP A 39 -0.72 -23.87 -14.38
N TYR A 40 -1.72 -23.79 -15.26
CA TYR A 40 -3.00 -23.17 -14.95
C TYR A 40 -3.79 -23.89 -13.85
N GLU A 41 -3.64 -25.22 -13.74
CA GLU A 41 -4.34 -26.00 -12.70
C GLU A 41 -3.76 -25.68 -11.31
N GLU A 42 -2.43 -25.65 -11.19
CA GLU A 42 -1.77 -25.22 -9.96
C GLU A 42 -2.14 -23.79 -9.54
N HIS A 43 -2.07 -22.86 -10.49
CA HIS A 43 -2.42 -21.45 -10.22
C HIS A 43 -3.87 -21.31 -9.82
N LYS A 44 -4.79 -21.99 -10.52
CA LYS A 44 -6.22 -21.99 -10.16
C LYS A 44 -6.45 -22.57 -8.77
N GLY A 45 -5.83 -23.70 -8.45
CA GLY A 45 -5.98 -24.33 -7.14
C GLY A 45 -5.53 -23.42 -5.98
N ARG A 46 -4.42 -22.71 -6.16
CA ARG A 46 -3.95 -21.70 -5.16
C ARG A 46 -4.85 -20.47 -5.13
N PHE A 47 -5.29 -19.98 -6.29
CA PHE A 47 -6.20 -18.84 -6.39
C PHE A 47 -7.52 -19.11 -5.66
N ASP A 48 -8.14 -20.27 -5.90
CA ASP A 48 -9.39 -20.64 -5.26
C ASP A 48 -9.25 -20.73 -3.72
N LYS A 49 -8.12 -21.24 -3.22
CA LYS A 49 -7.81 -21.26 -1.78
C LYS A 49 -7.67 -19.84 -1.21
N VAL A 50 -6.96 -18.94 -1.92
CA VAL A 50 -6.82 -17.54 -1.50
C VAL A 50 -8.20 -16.88 -1.42
N ARG A 51 -9.03 -17.04 -2.43
CA ARG A 51 -10.40 -16.46 -2.46
C ARG A 51 -11.29 -17.01 -1.35
N ALA A 52 -11.26 -18.33 -1.12
CA ALA A 52 -12.06 -18.98 -0.07
C ALA A 52 -11.66 -18.45 1.32
N LEU A 53 -10.37 -18.44 1.64
CA LEU A 53 -9.87 -17.93 2.93
C LEU A 53 -10.07 -16.42 3.09
N SER A 54 -9.87 -15.64 2.04
CA SER A 54 -10.13 -14.20 2.03
C SER A 54 -11.58 -13.89 2.41
N LYS A 55 -12.52 -14.67 1.85
CA LYS A 55 -13.95 -14.56 2.18
C LYS A 55 -14.26 -15.00 3.60
N GLU A 56 -13.69 -16.13 4.05
CA GLU A 56 -13.88 -16.65 5.42
C GLU A 56 -13.39 -15.69 6.50
N LEU A 57 -12.22 -15.07 6.26
CA LEU A 57 -11.58 -14.15 7.19
C LEU A 57 -12.06 -12.69 7.04
N ASP A 58 -12.89 -12.40 6.05
CA ASP A 58 -13.29 -11.05 5.63
C ASP A 58 -12.09 -10.10 5.38
N LEU A 59 -11.01 -10.64 4.82
CA LEU A 59 -9.79 -9.88 4.47
C LEU A 59 -9.75 -9.63 2.96
N PRO A 60 -9.58 -8.38 2.50
CA PRO A 60 -9.59 -8.02 1.08
C PRO A 60 -8.25 -8.34 0.38
N ILE A 61 -7.86 -9.61 0.32
CA ILE A 61 -6.61 -10.02 -0.30
C ILE A 61 -6.70 -9.87 -1.81
N ALA A 62 -5.88 -9.00 -2.40
CA ALA A 62 -5.77 -8.87 -3.85
C ALA A 62 -4.96 -10.04 -4.43
N CYS A 63 -5.36 -10.51 -5.60
CA CYS A 63 -4.60 -11.50 -6.37
C CYS A 63 -3.91 -10.80 -7.55
N MET A 64 -2.58 -10.97 -7.65
CA MET A 64 -1.73 -10.40 -8.68
C MET A 64 -1.18 -11.51 -9.58
N LEU A 65 -1.49 -11.44 -10.87
CA LEU A 65 -0.89 -12.26 -11.90
C LEU A 65 0.41 -11.60 -12.36
N ASP A 66 1.53 -12.31 -12.27
CA ASP A 66 2.84 -11.84 -12.75
C ASP A 66 3.15 -12.55 -14.07
N THR A 67 3.17 -11.79 -15.17
CA THR A 67 3.38 -12.34 -16.51
C THR A 67 4.83 -12.80 -16.69
N LYS A 68 5.04 -13.67 -17.66
CA LYS A 68 6.39 -14.11 -18.01
C LYS A 68 7.18 -13.00 -18.70
N GLY A 69 6.54 -12.31 -19.62
CA GLY A 69 7.16 -11.27 -20.44
C GLY A 69 8.12 -11.79 -21.51
N PRO A 70 8.77 -10.87 -22.26
CA PRO A 70 9.65 -11.17 -23.37
C PRO A 70 11.03 -11.65 -22.90
N GLU A 71 11.16 -12.92 -22.59
CA GLU A 71 12.42 -13.54 -22.17
C GLU A 71 13.14 -14.23 -23.34
N ILE A 72 14.45 -14.07 -23.40
CA ILE A 72 15.33 -14.87 -24.25
C ILE A 72 15.87 -16.05 -23.42
N ARG A 73 15.79 -17.25 -23.97
CA ARG A 73 16.31 -18.45 -23.30
C ARG A 73 17.23 -19.26 -24.21
N LEU A 74 18.16 -19.97 -23.60
CA LEU A 74 18.95 -20.99 -24.28
C LEU A 74 18.08 -22.18 -24.70
N GLY A 75 18.51 -22.86 -25.75
CA GLY A 75 17.94 -24.13 -26.19
C GLY A 75 18.32 -25.28 -25.24
N GLU A 76 18.07 -26.50 -25.71
CA GLU A 76 18.37 -27.73 -24.96
C GLU A 76 19.82 -28.15 -25.19
N PHE A 77 20.51 -28.49 -24.10
CA PHE A 77 21.84 -29.11 -24.16
C PHE A 77 21.75 -30.62 -24.21
N LYS A 78 22.62 -31.25 -25.00
CA LYS A 78 22.68 -32.71 -25.21
C LYS A 78 22.71 -33.49 -23.88
N ASN A 79 23.44 -33.00 -22.92
CA ASN A 79 23.58 -33.62 -21.59
C ASN A 79 22.76 -32.93 -20.51
N GLY A 80 21.87 -31.98 -20.91
CA GLY A 80 21.10 -31.15 -19.97
C GLY A 80 21.92 -30.08 -19.25
N VAL A 81 23.25 -30.25 -19.18
CA VAL A 81 24.16 -29.35 -18.48
C VAL A 81 25.56 -29.40 -19.14
N GLU A 82 26.19 -28.22 -19.27
CA GLU A 82 27.56 -28.09 -19.78
C GLU A 82 28.39 -27.16 -18.90
N LYS A 83 29.72 -27.36 -18.91
CA LYS A 83 30.69 -26.46 -18.26
C LYS A 83 31.28 -25.51 -19.26
N LEU A 84 31.28 -24.23 -18.92
CA LEU A 84 31.99 -23.16 -19.65
C LEU A 84 33.19 -22.69 -18.83
N VAL A 85 34.31 -22.46 -19.51
CA VAL A 85 35.60 -22.09 -18.88
C VAL A 85 36.05 -20.75 -19.42
N THR A 86 36.61 -19.90 -18.56
CA THR A 86 37.15 -18.59 -18.90
C THR A 86 38.10 -18.62 -20.10
N GLY A 87 37.88 -17.73 -21.06
CA GLY A 87 38.66 -17.65 -22.31
C GLY A 87 38.21 -18.62 -23.42
N GLN A 88 37.30 -19.55 -23.12
CA GLN A 88 36.73 -20.46 -24.09
C GLN A 88 35.87 -19.69 -25.11
N LYS A 89 35.84 -20.14 -26.37
CA LYS A 89 34.90 -19.67 -27.37
C LYS A 89 33.57 -20.38 -27.21
N PHE A 90 32.49 -19.61 -27.30
CA PHE A 90 31.12 -20.11 -27.22
C PHE A 90 30.22 -19.36 -28.20
N THR A 91 29.46 -20.08 -29.01
CA THR A 91 28.58 -19.49 -30.01
C THR A 91 27.13 -19.57 -29.59
N LEU A 92 26.45 -18.44 -29.54
CA LEU A 92 24.99 -18.39 -29.49
C LEU A 92 24.46 -18.31 -30.94
N THR A 93 23.44 -19.12 -31.25
CA THR A 93 22.93 -19.18 -32.64
C THR A 93 21.41 -19.11 -32.70
N SER A 94 20.90 -18.41 -33.72
CA SER A 94 19.47 -18.40 -34.06
C SER A 94 19.00 -19.69 -34.72
N ARG A 95 19.91 -20.55 -35.19
CA ARG A 95 19.60 -21.88 -35.76
C ARG A 95 19.13 -22.83 -34.65
N ASN A 96 18.31 -23.81 -35.01
CA ASN A 96 17.94 -24.88 -34.09
C ASN A 96 19.07 -25.94 -34.07
N VAL A 97 19.89 -25.89 -33.02
CA VAL A 97 20.96 -26.88 -32.79
C VAL A 97 20.84 -27.42 -31.37
N GLU A 98 21.24 -28.68 -31.21
CA GLU A 98 21.43 -29.26 -29.87
C GLU A 98 22.66 -28.62 -29.22
N GLY A 99 22.48 -28.08 -28.00
CA GLY A 99 23.54 -27.36 -27.30
C GLY A 99 24.69 -28.26 -26.83
N THR A 100 25.89 -27.72 -26.92
CA THR A 100 27.13 -28.30 -26.44
C THR A 100 27.92 -27.26 -25.63
N ASN A 101 29.13 -27.61 -25.17
CA ASN A 101 30.02 -26.62 -24.56
C ASN A 101 30.65 -25.62 -25.56
N GLU A 102 30.35 -25.71 -26.85
CA GLU A 102 30.86 -24.80 -27.89
C GLU A 102 29.76 -23.93 -28.54
N ILE A 103 28.52 -24.42 -28.59
CA ILE A 103 27.40 -23.75 -29.27
C ILE A 103 26.08 -24.07 -28.59
N CYS A 104 25.16 -23.09 -28.56
CA CYS A 104 23.78 -23.29 -28.14
C CYS A 104 22.82 -22.39 -28.92
N SER A 105 21.64 -22.92 -29.22
CA SER A 105 20.55 -22.13 -29.82
C SER A 105 19.94 -21.15 -28.81
N VAL A 106 19.39 -20.05 -29.31
CA VAL A 106 18.56 -19.11 -28.52
C VAL A 106 17.13 -19.08 -29.04
N THR A 107 16.18 -18.77 -28.16
CA THR A 107 14.75 -18.69 -28.49
C THR A 107 14.44 -17.50 -29.39
N TYR A 108 15.09 -16.36 -29.19
CA TYR A 108 14.91 -15.15 -29.97
C TYR A 108 15.80 -15.19 -31.23
N LYS A 109 15.14 -15.34 -32.41
CA LYS A 109 15.84 -15.61 -33.68
C LYS A 109 16.49 -14.38 -34.30
N ASP A 110 16.02 -13.19 -33.97
CA ASP A 110 16.59 -11.92 -34.48
C ASP A 110 17.69 -11.33 -33.55
N LEU A 111 18.06 -12.05 -32.46
CA LEU A 111 19.11 -11.60 -31.56
C LEU A 111 20.41 -11.18 -32.25
N PRO A 112 20.92 -11.89 -33.31
CA PRO A 112 22.12 -11.44 -34.02
C PRO A 112 21.99 -10.08 -34.69
N ARG A 113 20.76 -9.61 -34.98
CA ARG A 113 20.53 -8.27 -35.59
C ARG A 113 20.59 -7.15 -34.56
N ASP A 114 20.25 -7.46 -33.30
CA ASP A 114 20.12 -6.47 -32.23
C ASP A 114 21.47 -6.23 -31.52
N VAL A 115 22.36 -7.24 -31.51
CA VAL A 115 23.63 -7.17 -30.78
C VAL A 115 24.81 -6.72 -31.67
N LYS A 116 25.90 -6.26 -31.03
CA LYS A 116 27.12 -5.79 -31.72
C LYS A 116 28.37 -6.36 -31.05
N ALA A 117 29.45 -6.52 -31.82
CA ALA A 117 30.77 -6.85 -31.29
C ALA A 117 31.21 -5.87 -30.19
N GLY A 118 31.82 -6.38 -29.14
CA GLY A 118 32.21 -5.65 -27.93
C GLY A 118 31.12 -5.58 -26.86
N GLY A 119 29.87 -5.98 -27.18
CA GLY A 119 28.78 -6.09 -26.21
C GLY A 119 28.96 -7.27 -25.25
N ARG A 120 28.09 -7.34 -24.25
CA ARG A 120 28.06 -8.42 -23.25
C ARG A 120 26.75 -9.18 -23.32
N ILE A 121 26.79 -10.47 -23.06
CA ILE A 121 25.62 -11.33 -22.86
C ILE A 121 25.77 -12.03 -21.51
N MET A 122 24.71 -12.00 -20.71
CA MET A 122 24.66 -12.65 -19.41
C MET A 122 23.80 -13.91 -19.51
N LEU A 123 24.27 -15.02 -18.96
CA LEU A 123 23.55 -16.29 -18.93
C LEU A 123 23.23 -16.68 -17.48
N ASP A 124 22.08 -17.36 -17.30
CA ASP A 124 21.64 -17.92 -16.00
C ASP A 124 21.64 -16.84 -14.89
N ASP A 125 20.82 -15.81 -15.05
CA ASP A 125 20.64 -14.71 -14.11
C ASP A 125 21.96 -13.98 -13.77
N GLY A 126 22.85 -13.85 -14.78
CA GLY A 126 24.11 -13.14 -14.64
C GLY A 126 25.28 -13.97 -14.09
N LEU A 127 25.08 -15.28 -13.85
CA LEU A 127 26.13 -16.15 -13.32
C LEU A 127 27.29 -16.38 -14.29
N ILE A 128 27.05 -16.30 -15.61
CA ILE A 128 28.07 -16.45 -16.65
C ILE A 128 28.00 -15.25 -17.59
N GLU A 129 29.13 -14.58 -17.74
CA GLU A 129 29.30 -13.46 -18.68
C GLU A 129 30.00 -13.92 -19.96
N LEU A 130 29.43 -13.52 -21.11
CA LEU A 130 30.00 -13.67 -22.43
C LEU A 130 30.32 -12.30 -23.01
N ARG A 131 31.51 -12.12 -23.58
CA ARG A 131 31.84 -10.95 -24.40
C ARG A 131 31.63 -11.31 -25.87
N ILE A 132 30.91 -10.49 -26.60
CA ILE A 132 30.66 -10.67 -28.03
C ILE A 132 31.94 -10.28 -28.80
N ASP A 133 32.51 -11.23 -29.52
CA ASP A 133 33.70 -10.98 -30.38
C ASP A 133 33.28 -10.61 -31.80
N GLU A 134 32.31 -11.35 -32.37
CA GLU A 134 31.87 -11.19 -33.75
C GLU A 134 30.40 -11.58 -33.88
N VAL A 135 29.69 -10.92 -34.78
CA VAL A 135 28.28 -11.18 -35.08
C VAL A 135 28.13 -11.48 -36.56
N GLY A 136 27.57 -12.67 -36.88
CA GLY A 136 27.17 -13.09 -38.20
C GLY A 136 25.65 -13.01 -38.41
N ASP A 137 25.16 -13.51 -39.54
CA ASP A 137 23.73 -13.50 -39.84
C ASP A 137 22.89 -14.34 -38.86
N THR A 138 23.45 -15.44 -38.38
CA THR A 138 22.77 -16.39 -37.47
C THR A 138 23.53 -16.65 -36.19
N ASP A 139 24.81 -16.35 -36.14
CA ASP A 139 25.73 -16.74 -35.08
C ASP A 139 26.34 -15.54 -34.38
N ILE A 140 26.39 -15.61 -33.06
CA ILE A 140 27.04 -14.61 -32.20
C ILE A 140 28.22 -15.35 -31.56
N ASN A 141 29.43 -15.06 -32.03
CA ASN A 141 30.65 -15.65 -31.51
C ASN A 141 31.14 -14.88 -30.27
N CYS A 142 31.26 -15.56 -29.16
CA CYS A 142 31.60 -14.97 -27.88
C CYS A 142 32.84 -15.60 -27.26
N THR A 143 33.43 -14.88 -26.31
CA THR A 143 34.42 -15.40 -25.36
C THR A 143 33.82 -15.43 -23.98
N VAL A 144 33.92 -16.56 -23.29
CA VAL A 144 33.46 -16.76 -21.91
C VAL A 144 34.37 -15.94 -20.98
N CYS A 145 33.78 -15.08 -20.12
CA CYS A 145 34.52 -14.20 -19.22
C CYS A 145 34.80 -14.80 -17.84
N ASN A 146 33.97 -15.74 -17.38
CA ASN A 146 34.12 -16.42 -16.08
C ASN A 146 33.67 -17.86 -16.14
N ASP A 147 34.25 -18.71 -15.31
CA ASP A 147 33.86 -20.12 -15.22
C ASP A 147 32.45 -20.31 -14.71
N GLY A 148 31.73 -21.28 -15.27
CA GLY A 148 30.37 -21.57 -14.83
C GLY A 148 29.82 -22.88 -15.37
N THR A 149 28.65 -23.26 -14.85
CA THR A 149 27.90 -24.42 -15.31
C THR A 149 26.55 -23.95 -15.83
N ILE A 150 26.28 -24.17 -17.11
CA ILE A 150 25.05 -23.75 -17.78
C ILE A 150 24.10 -24.94 -17.99
N LYS A 151 22.81 -24.70 -17.85
CA LYS A 151 21.76 -25.71 -18.01
C LYS A 151 20.81 -25.36 -19.15
N THR A 152 20.07 -26.38 -19.59
CA THR A 152 18.97 -26.25 -20.56
C THR A 152 17.98 -25.17 -20.15
N LYS A 153 17.53 -24.36 -21.13
CA LYS A 153 16.45 -23.35 -20.98
C LYS A 153 16.72 -22.20 -20.01
N LYS A 154 18.02 -21.94 -19.69
CA LYS A 154 18.38 -20.81 -18.85
C LYS A 154 18.23 -19.47 -19.57
N GLY A 155 18.02 -18.40 -18.78
CA GLY A 155 17.84 -17.04 -19.27
C GLY A 155 19.07 -16.50 -19.99
N VAL A 156 18.83 -15.64 -20.97
CA VAL A 156 19.84 -14.88 -21.73
C VAL A 156 19.48 -13.41 -21.64
N ASN A 157 20.32 -12.62 -21.00
CA ASN A 157 20.16 -11.17 -20.87
C ASN A 157 21.22 -10.45 -21.71
N VAL A 158 20.86 -9.29 -22.23
CA VAL A 158 21.73 -8.52 -23.11
C VAL A 158 21.79 -7.07 -22.63
N PRO A 159 22.60 -6.80 -21.60
CA PRO A 159 22.65 -5.49 -20.94
C PRO A 159 22.89 -4.32 -21.90
N GLY A 160 22.06 -3.28 -21.79
CA GLY A 160 22.21 -2.05 -22.56
C GLY A 160 21.86 -2.15 -24.05
N VAL A 161 21.20 -3.23 -24.48
CA VAL A 161 20.78 -3.42 -25.88
C VAL A 161 19.26 -3.30 -26.00
N HIS A 162 18.81 -2.44 -26.92
CA HIS A 162 17.39 -2.38 -27.30
C HIS A 162 17.05 -3.61 -28.16
N LEU A 163 16.14 -4.45 -27.66
CA LEU A 163 15.70 -5.65 -28.34
C LEU A 163 14.44 -5.37 -29.18
N SER A 164 14.49 -5.72 -30.47
CA SER A 164 13.38 -5.58 -31.41
C SER A 164 12.28 -6.63 -31.20
N MET A 165 12.36 -7.40 -30.12
CA MET A 165 11.43 -8.47 -29.79
C MET A 165 10.03 -7.93 -29.47
N PRO A 166 8.93 -8.52 -30.02
CA PRO A 166 7.57 -8.19 -29.64
C PRO A 166 7.40 -8.32 -28.12
N TYR A 167 6.68 -7.38 -27.53
CA TYR A 167 6.44 -7.41 -26.08
C TYR A 167 5.52 -8.56 -25.69
N MET A 168 4.36 -8.67 -26.33
CA MET A 168 3.38 -9.70 -26.03
C MET A 168 3.66 -11.01 -26.77
N SER A 169 3.91 -12.07 -26.02
CA SER A 169 3.92 -13.44 -26.55
C SER A 169 2.50 -14.01 -26.57
N GLN A 170 2.29 -15.08 -27.38
CA GLN A 170 1.02 -15.82 -27.37
C GLN A 170 0.72 -16.41 -25.98
N ARG A 171 1.75 -16.78 -25.22
CA ARG A 171 1.61 -17.27 -23.85
C ARG A 171 1.15 -16.17 -22.91
N ASP A 172 1.77 -14.99 -22.95
CA ASP A 172 1.37 -13.86 -22.09
C ASP A 172 -0.08 -13.45 -22.36
N THR A 173 -0.50 -13.45 -23.64
CA THR A 173 -1.90 -13.23 -24.02
C THR A 173 -2.82 -14.27 -23.37
N SER A 174 -2.46 -15.56 -23.43
CA SER A 174 -3.24 -16.64 -22.83
C SER A 174 -3.28 -16.53 -21.30
N ASP A 175 -2.16 -16.16 -20.67
CA ASP A 175 -2.05 -15.96 -19.22
C ASP A 175 -2.95 -14.79 -18.76
N ILE A 176 -2.98 -13.69 -19.51
CA ILE A 176 -3.84 -12.53 -19.22
C ILE A 176 -5.32 -12.91 -19.38
N LEU A 177 -5.70 -13.62 -20.44
CA LEU A 177 -7.07 -14.09 -20.64
C LEU A 177 -7.51 -15.02 -19.51
N PHE A 178 -6.65 -15.94 -19.08
CA PHE A 178 -6.89 -16.76 -17.89
C PHE A 178 -7.09 -15.90 -16.64
N GLY A 179 -6.25 -14.87 -16.46
CA GLY A 179 -6.37 -13.92 -15.34
C GLY A 179 -7.71 -13.18 -15.33
N ILE A 180 -8.20 -12.77 -16.50
CA ILE A 180 -9.52 -12.16 -16.67
C ILE A 180 -10.63 -13.13 -16.27
N GLU A 181 -10.57 -14.37 -16.80
CA GLU A 181 -11.57 -15.41 -16.53
C GLU A 181 -11.64 -15.77 -15.03
N GLN A 182 -10.50 -15.89 -14.36
CA GLN A 182 -10.46 -16.20 -12.92
C GLN A 182 -10.78 -14.99 -12.03
N GLY A 183 -10.74 -13.77 -12.55
CA GLY A 183 -11.01 -12.54 -11.81
C GLY A 183 -9.84 -12.10 -10.93
N PHE A 184 -8.63 -12.08 -11.49
CA PHE A 184 -7.48 -11.43 -10.85
C PHE A 184 -7.73 -9.94 -10.67
N ASP A 185 -7.08 -9.34 -9.69
CA ASP A 185 -7.26 -7.92 -9.35
C ASP A 185 -6.17 -7.05 -9.97
N LEU A 186 -4.96 -7.60 -10.11
CA LEU A 186 -3.75 -6.92 -10.58
C LEU A 186 -3.01 -7.81 -11.58
N ILE A 187 -2.32 -7.19 -12.55
CA ILE A 187 -1.31 -7.81 -13.40
C ILE A 187 0.00 -7.09 -13.13
N SER A 188 1.09 -7.81 -12.86
CA SER A 188 2.44 -7.26 -12.95
C SER A 188 3.07 -7.66 -14.28
N ALA A 189 3.36 -6.64 -15.08
CA ALA A 189 3.80 -6.73 -16.47
C ALA A 189 5.33 -6.80 -16.54
N SER A 190 5.90 -7.99 -16.76
CA SER A 190 7.35 -8.22 -16.76
C SER A 190 8.05 -7.55 -17.92
N PHE A 191 9.26 -7.05 -17.69
CA PHE A 191 10.14 -6.43 -18.68
C PHE A 191 9.51 -5.28 -19.47
N ALA A 192 8.69 -4.44 -18.82
CA ALA A 192 8.11 -3.26 -19.43
C ALA A 192 9.23 -2.27 -19.85
N ARG A 193 9.23 -1.86 -21.13
CA ARG A 193 10.26 -1.00 -21.72
C ARG A 193 9.75 0.43 -21.94
N ASN A 194 8.46 0.57 -22.29
CA ASN A 194 7.86 1.85 -22.69
C ASN A 194 6.32 1.82 -22.47
N ALA A 195 5.66 2.94 -22.77
CA ALA A 195 4.20 3.06 -22.64
C ALA A 195 3.44 2.11 -23.57
N GLN A 196 3.98 1.83 -24.78
CA GLN A 196 3.33 0.97 -25.77
C GLN A 196 3.19 -0.47 -25.25
N ASP A 197 4.19 -1.01 -24.58
CA ASP A 197 4.15 -2.34 -23.96
C ASP A 197 2.97 -2.48 -22.99
N ILE A 198 2.73 -1.45 -22.17
CA ILE A 198 1.61 -1.41 -21.21
C ILE A 198 0.27 -1.26 -21.94
N MET A 199 0.24 -0.49 -23.02
CA MET A 199 -0.98 -0.30 -23.82
C MET A 199 -1.40 -1.58 -24.55
N GLU A 200 -0.48 -2.47 -24.92
CA GLU A 200 -0.83 -3.78 -25.48
C GLU A 200 -1.63 -4.62 -24.47
N ILE A 201 -1.22 -4.66 -23.20
CA ILE A 201 -1.99 -5.32 -22.13
C ILE A 201 -3.33 -4.61 -21.91
N ARG A 202 -3.33 -3.27 -21.85
CA ARG A 202 -4.55 -2.47 -21.63
C ARG A 202 -5.59 -2.78 -22.72
N HIS A 203 -5.16 -2.90 -23.97
CA HIS A 203 -6.05 -3.22 -25.09
C HIS A 203 -6.77 -4.56 -24.88
N ILE A 204 -6.06 -5.60 -24.46
CA ILE A 204 -6.67 -6.90 -24.14
C ILE A 204 -7.69 -6.77 -23.00
N LEU A 205 -7.35 -6.01 -21.94
CA LEU A 205 -8.26 -5.79 -20.82
C LEU A 205 -9.53 -5.04 -21.24
N ASP A 206 -9.38 -4.02 -22.09
CA ASP A 206 -10.50 -3.20 -22.57
C ASP A 206 -11.43 -3.98 -23.49
N GLU A 207 -10.91 -4.82 -24.40
CA GLU A 207 -11.68 -5.72 -25.25
C GLU A 207 -12.57 -6.68 -24.43
N HIS A 208 -12.12 -7.06 -23.25
CA HIS A 208 -12.86 -7.95 -22.35
C HIS A 208 -13.59 -7.22 -21.21
N ASN A 209 -13.69 -5.88 -21.28
CA ASN A 209 -14.28 -5.03 -20.21
C ASN A 209 -13.72 -5.32 -18.82
N SER A 210 -12.45 -5.69 -18.73
CA SER A 210 -11.78 -6.02 -17.48
C SER A 210 -11.26 -4.79 -16.76
N LYS A 211 -11.42 -4.77 -15.43
CA LYS A 211 -10.95 -3.68 -14.56
C LYS A 211 -9.63 -4.00 -13.86
N ILE A 212 -8.92 -5.03 -14.30
CA ILE A 212 -7.64 -5.41 -13.73
C ILE A 212 -6.66 -4.23 -13.83
N ARG A 213 -5.90 -3.97 -12.77
CA ARG A 213 -4.90 -2.90 -12.72
C ARG A 213 -3.55 -3.42 -13.18
N ILE A 214 -2.78 -2.59 -13.89
CA ILE A 214 -1.48 -2.96 -14.44
C ILE A 214 -0.36 -2.31 -13.63
N ILE A 215 0.56 -3.14 -13.12
CA ILE A 215 1.80 -2.75 -12.44
C ILE A 215 2.95 -3.07 -13.40
N ALA A 216 3.60 -2.06 -13.95
CA ALA A 216 4.76 -2.25 -14.83
C ALA A 216 5.99 -2.65 -14.01
N LYS A 217 6.63 -3.77 -14.36
CA LYS A 217 7.89 -4.17 -13.73
C LYS A 217 9.06 -3.51 -14.47
N ILE A 218 9.81 -2.72 -13.75
CA ILE A 218 10.99 -2.01 -14.28
C ILE A 218 12.21 -2.87 -13.98
N GLU A 219 12.75 -3.48 -15.03
CA GLU A 219 13.75 -4.55 -14.98
C GLU A 219 14.94 -4.31 -15.91
N ASN A 220 14.90 -3.25 -16.74
CA ASN A 220 15.91 -2.94 -17.74
C ASN A 220 16.13 -1.43 -17.89
N GLN A 221 17.20 -1.05 -18.60
CA GLN A 221 17.56 0.36 -18.78
C GLN A 221 16.49 1.14 -19.55
N GLU A 222 15.90 0.56 -20.59
CA GLU A 222 14.87 1.21 -21.40
C GLU A 222 13.63 1.58 -20.55
N GLY A 223 13.19 0.69 -19.64
CA GLY A 223 12.09 0.97 -18.73
C GLY A 223 12.41 2.06 -17.71
N ILE A 224 13.68 2.20 -17.29
CA ILE A 224 14.12 3.29 -16.43
C ILE A 224 14.09 4.61 -17.18
N ASP A 225 14.64 4.65 -18.39
CA ASP A 225 14.71 5.86 -19.21
C ASP A 225 13.30 6.37 -19.58
N ASN A 226 12.35 5.46 -19.78
CA ASN A 226 10.96 5.74 -20.16
C ASN A 226 9.98 5.75 -18.99
N ILE A 227 10.45 5.85 -17.74
CA ILE A 227 9.60 5.72 -16.55
C ILE A 227 8.42 6.69 -16.56
N ASP A 228 8.61 7.90 -17.01
CA ASP A 228 7.59 8.94 -17.00
C ASP A 228 6.42 8.62 -17.94
N GLU A 229 6.71 8.13 -19.15
CA GLU A 229 5.66 7.73 -20.08
C GLU A 229 4.96 6.44 -19.62
N ILE A 230 5.69 5.48 -19.04
CA ILE A 230 5.11 4.26 -18.46
C ILE A 230 4.11 4.64 -17.35
N LEU A 231 4.46 5.56 -16.47
CA LEU A 231 3.59 6.03 -15.38
C LEU A 231 2.33 6.75 -15.88
N THR A 232 2.27 7.23 -17.12
CA THR A 232 1.03 7.81 -17.67
C THR A 232 -0.04 6.75 -17.94
N VAL A 233 0.34 5.53 -18.29
CA VAL A 233 -0.56 4.45 -18.74
C VAL A 233 -0.67 3.30 -17.76
N ALA A 234 0.33 3.06 -16.91
CA ALA A 234 0.31 2.05 -15.86
C ALA A 234 -0.43 2.55 -14.60
N ASP A 235 -0.98 1.62 -13.82
CA ASP A 235 -1.59 1.92 -12.50
C ASP A 235 -0.55 1.96 -11.37
N GLY A 236 0.65 1.46 -11.63
CA GLY A 236 1.79 1.46 -10.70
C GLY A 236 3.01 0.83 -11.33
N ILE A 237 4.09 0.76 -10.55
CA ILE A 237 5.33 0.10 -10.95
C ILE A 237 5.80 -0.88 -9.87
N MET A 238 6.64 -1.82 -10.29
CA MET A 238 7.42 -2.69 -9.41
C MET A 238 8.91 -2.49 -9.72
N VAL A 239 9.67 -2.10 -8.71
CA VAL A 239 11.14 -2.05 -8.77
C VAL A 239 11.66 -3.47 -8.54
N ALA A 240 11.89 -4.20 -9.62
CA ALA A 240 12.26 -5.61 -9.61
C ALA A 240 13.79 -5.77 -9.63
N ARG A 241 14.40 -5.60 -8.46
CA ARG A 241 15.86 -5.45 -8.31
C ARG A 241 16.67 -6.68 -8.74
N GLY A 242 16.08 -7.88 -8.68
CA GLY A 242 16.74 -9.12 -9.11
C GLY A 242 17.09 -9.11 -10.60
N ASP A 243 16.07 -8.94 -11.45
CA ASP A 243 16.24 -8.92 -12.91
C ASP A 243 16.97 -7.65 -13.35
N MET A 244 16.67 -6.51 -12.71
CA MET A 244 17.38 -5.25 -12.94
C MET A 244 18.89 -5.38 -12.69
N GLY A 245 19.30 -6.11 -11.65
CA GLY A 245 20.72 -6.32 -11.32
C GLY A 245 21.49 -7.22 -12.29
N VAL A 246 20.79 -7.89 -13.22
CA VAL A 246 21.42 -8.61 -14.34
C VAL A 246 21.64 -7.69 -15.54
N GLU A 247 20.76 -6.72 -15.73
CA GLU A 247 20.76 -5.79 -16.87
C GLU A 247 21.60 -4.53 -16.61
N ILE A 248 21.76 -4.13 -15.34
CA ILE A 248 22.36 -2.85 -14.92
C ILE A 248 23.48 -3.14 -13.92
N ASP A 249 24.48 -2.24 -13.86
CA ASP A 249 25.53 -2.34 -12.85
C ASP A 249 24.92 -2.32 -11.45
N PHE A 250 25.26 -3.33 -10.65
CA PHE A 250 24.73 -3.48 -9.29
C PHE A 250 24.97 -2.24 -8.41
N ALA A 251 26.03 -1.46 -8.67
CA ALA A 251 26.35 -0.26 -7.93
C ALA A 251 25.33 0.89 -8.17
N GLU A 252 24.59 0.87 -9.30
CA GLU A 252 23.61 1.88 -9.66
C GLU A 252 22.21 1.58 -9.11
N ILE A 253 21.92 0.31 -8.76
CA ILE A 253 20.58 -0.14 -8.31
C ILE A 253 20.02 0.70 -7.17
N PRO A 254 20.76 1.07 -6.10
CA PRO A 254 20.21 1.86 -5.01
C PRO A 254 19.74 3.26 -5.43
N ALA A 255 20.47 3.90 -6.34
CA ALA A 255 20.11 5.22 -6.87
C ALA A 255 18.88 5.13 -7.78
N ILE A 256 18.83 4.12 -8.64
CA ILE A 256 17.72 3.84 -9.54
C ILE A 256 16.44 3.52 -8.72
N GLN A 257 16.53 2.70 -7.68
CA GLN A 257 15.41 2.42 -6.78
C GLN A 257 14.80 3.73 -6.23
N LYS A 258 15.63 4.60 -5.69
CA LYS A 258 15.18 5.90 -5.14
C LYS A 258 14.50 6.75 -6.21
N HIS A 259 15.10 6.82 -7.39
CA HIS A 259 14.55 7.55 -8.53
C HIS A 259 13.17 7.01 -8.94
N LEU A 260 13.03 5.71 -9.14
CA LEU A 260 11.78 5.07 -9.54
C LEU A 260 10.67 5.23 -8.49
N ILE A 261 11.00 5.10 -7.20
CA ILE A 261 10.06 5.32 -6.10
C ILE A 261 9.59 6.79 -6.10
N ASP A 262 10.51 7.74 -6.25
CA ASP A 262 10.19 9.17 -6.29
C ASP A 262 9.27 9.52 -7.47
N ARG A 263 9.57 9.00 -8.68
CA ARG A 263 8.70 9.19 -9.86
C ARG A 263 7.31 8.62 -9.67
N ALA A 264 7.19 7.40 -9.11
CA ALA A 264 5.91 6.77 -8.83
C ALA A 264 5.09 7.56 -7.78
N MET A 265 5.75 8.04 -6.70
CA MET A 265 5.11 8.87 -5.68
C MET A 265 4.61 10.19 -6.29
N SER A 266 5.45 10.88 -7.05
CA SER A 266 5.10 12.14 -7.72
C SER A 266 3.90 11.96 -8.65
N ALA A 267 3.83 10.84 -9.38
CA ALA A 267 2.70 10.48 -10.22
C ALA A 267 1.45 10.01 -9.44
N GLY A 268 1.56 9.76 -8.13
CA GLY A 268 0.48 9.22 -7.30
C GLY A 268 0.13 7.78 -7.62
N LYS A 269 1.11 6.99 -8.05
CA LYS A 269 0.96 5.61 -8.49
C LYS A 269 1.46 4.62 -7.43
N ILE A 270 1.01 3.36 -7.53
CA ILE A 270 1.51 2.27 -6.69
C ILE A 270 3.01 2.08 -6.98
N CYS A 271 3.81 1.92 -5.94
CA CYS A 271 5.19 1.47 -6.05
C CYS A 271 5.41 0.26 -5.15
N ILE A 272 5.90 -0.83 -5.74
CA ILE A 272 6.25 -2.07 -5.04
C ILE A 272 7.76 -2.27 -5.15
N THR A 273 8.48 -2.33 -4.03
CA THR A 273 9.89 -2.73 -4.02
C THR A 273 9.98 -4.24 -3.84
N ALA A 274 10.68 -4.90 -4.76
CA ALA A 274 10.61 -6.35 -4.91
C ALA A 274 12.00 -6.99 -5.03
N THR A 275 12.03 -8.28 -4.75
CA THR A 275 13.15 -9.22 -4.86
C THR A 275 14.29 -9.00 -3.86
N GLN A 276 14.82 -10.11 -3.32
CA GLN A 276 15.97 -10.13 -2.39
C GLN A 276 15.80 -9.22 -1.15
N MET A 277 14.57 -9.06 -0.66
CA MET A 277 14.33 -8.21 0.51
C MET A 277 14.71 -8.90 1.82
N LEU A 278 14.29 -10.16 2.00
CA LEU A 278 14.66 -11.02 3.14
C LEU A 278 15.14 -12.38 2.65
N ASP A 279 15.95 -12.42 1.61
CA ASP A 279 16.35 -13.60 0.84
C ASP A 279 16.96 -14.70 1.72
N SER A 280 17.76 -14.32 2.72
CA SER A 280 18.32 -15.27 3.67
C SER A 280 17.26 -16.07 4.45
N MET A 281 16.04 -15.52 4.57
CA MET A 281 14.92 -16.18 5.25
C MET A 281 14.28 -17.31 4.43
N ILE A 282 14.69 -17.53 3.19
CA ILE A 282 14.37 -18.76 2.46
C ILE A 282 14.85 -19.98 3.25
N VAL A 283 16.01 -19.90 3.88
CA VAL A 283 16.65 -21.00 4.62
C VAL A 283 16.86 -20.73 6.11
N ASN A 284 16.85 -19.47 6.55
CA ASN A 284 17.10 -19.06 7.93
C ASN A 284 15.82 -18.50 8.59
N PRO A 285 15.61 -18.71 9.91
CA PRO A 285 14.42 -18.22 10.62
C PRO A 285 14.46 -16.72 10.95
N ARG A 286 15.57 -16.03 10.68
CA ARG A 286 15.76 -14.60 10.96
C ARG A 286 16.52 -13.94 9.81
N PRO A 287 16.21 -12.68 9.48
CA PRO A 287 16.92 -11.94 8.45
C PRO A 287 18.30 -11.49 8.93
N THR A 288 19.17 -11.17 8.01
CA THR A 288 20.43 -10.48 8.28
C THR A 288 20.17 -9.01 8.62
N ARG A 289 21.17 -8.35 9.23
CA ARG A 289 21.07 -6.90 9.52
C ARG A 289 21.02 -6.05 8.25
N ALA A 290 21.71 -6.48 7.18
CA ALA A 290 21.69 -5.80 5.89
C ALA A 290 20.28 -5.83 5.28
N GLU A 291 19.59 -6.96 5.33
CA GLU A 291 18.22 -7.12 4.83
C GLU A 291 17.20 -6.26 5.63
N ILE A 292 17.35 -6.23 6.97
CA ILE A 292 16.52 -5.35 7.81
C ILE A 292 16.70 -3.89 7.37
N THR A 293 17.94 -3.46 7.15
CA THR A 293 18.26 -2.09 6.70
C THR A 293 17.72 -1.84 5.29
N ASP A 294 17.80 -2.81 4.40
CA ASP A 294 17.29 -2.70 3.03
C ASP A 294 15.76 -2.48 3.00
N VAL A 295 15.01 -3.31 3.75
CA VAL A 295 13.55 -3.12 3.88
C VAL A 295 13.22 -1.74 4.46
N ALA A 296 13.89 -1.33 5.54
CA ALA A 296 13.67 -0.03 6.15
C ALA A 296 13.99 1.12 5.17
N ASN A 297 15.11 1.04 4.43
CA ASN A 297 15.47 2.04 3.43
C ASN A 297 14.44 2.16 2.31
N ALA A 298 13.92 1.04 1.77
CA ALA A 298 12.86 1.08 0.76
C ALA A 298 11.62 1.83 1.27
N ILE A 299 11.28 1.67 2.56
CA ILE A 299 10.15 2.35 3.20
C ILE A 299 10.45 3.84 3.41
N TYR A 300 11.66 4.19 3.86
CA TYR A 300 12.13 5.59 3.93
C TYR A 300 12.21 6.26 2.56
N ASP A 301 12.59 5.52 1.51
CA ASP A 301 12.57 6.02 0.12
C ASP A 301 11.15 6.33 -0.36
N GLY A 302 10.12 5.80 0.31
CA GLY A 302 8.72 6.08 0.04
C GLY A 302 7.97 4.99 -0.70
N THR A 303 8.46 3.74 -0.76
CA THR A 303 7.68 2.65 -1.37
C THR A 303 6.31 2.50 -0.71
N GLY A 304 5.29 2.15 -1.49
CA GLY A 304 3.93 1.88 -0.99
C GLY A 304 3.75 0.45 -0.51
N ALA A 305 4.51 -0.48 -1.11
CA ALA A 305 4.47 -1.89 -0.77
C ALA A 305 5.86 -2.54 -0.91
N VAL A 306 6.07 -3.62 -0.19
CA VAL A 306 7.27 -4.48 -0.24
C VAL A 306 6.86 -5.91 -0.55
N MET A 307 7.72 -6.67 -1.23
CA MET A 307 7.38 -8.00 -1.71
C MET A 307 8.34 -9.09 -1.18
N LEU A 308 7.75 -10.20 -0.75
CA LEU A 308 8.42 -11.46 -0.48
C LEU A 308 8.23 -12.39 -1.69
N SER A 309 9.32 -12.89 -2.24
CA SER A 309 9.38 -13.77 -3.41
C SER A 309 9.61 -15.23 -3.00
N GLY A 310 10.83 -15.70 -3.06
CA GLY A 310 11.24 -17.05 -2.66
C GLY A 310 10.97 -17.34 -1.19
N GLU A 311 11.02 -16.32 -0.33
CA GLU A 311 10.81 -16.41 1.11
C GLU A 311 9.44 -17.02 1.46
N THR A 312 8.39 -16.66 0.71
CA THR A 312 7.05 -17.20 0.92
C THR A 312 6.71 -18.33 -0.05
N ALA A 313 7.22 -18.31 -1.29
CA ALA A 313 6.88 -19.30 -2.32
C ALA A 313 7.51 -20.69 -2.04
N ALA A 314 8.79 -20.73 -1.67
CA ALA A 314 9.58 -21.97 -1.54
C ALA A 314 10.37 -22.04 -0.22
N GLY A 315 10.39 -20.96 0.56
CA GLY A 315 11.15 -20.85 1.78
C GLY A 315 10.70 -21.81 2.89
N LYS A 316 11.61 -22.06 3.83
CA LYS A 316 11.32 -22.87 5.02
C LYS A 316 10.52 -22.11 6.08
N TYR A 317 10.57 -20.77 6.06
CA TYR A 317 10.05 -19.88 7.10
C TYR A 317 9.12 -18.78 6.55
N PRO A 318 8.07 -19.13 5.77
CA PRO A 318 7.24 -18.12 5.09
C PRO A 318 6.48 -17.19 6.06
N VAL A 319 6.00 -17.71 7.18
CA VAL A 319 5.26 -16.92 8.18
C VAL A 319 6.20 -16.01 8.97
N GLU A 320 7.36 -16.50 9.34
CA GLU A 320 8.41 -15.73 10.03
C GLU A 320 8.93 -14.61 9.14
N ALA A 321 9.10 -14.84 7.83
CA ALA A 321 9.51 -13.84 6.87
C ALA A 321 8.47 -12.70 6.77
N LEU A 322 7.19 -13.05 6.68
CA LEU A 322 6.12 -12.05 6.69
C LEU A 322 6.08 -11.25 8.00
N LYS A 323 6.19 -11.93 9.17
CA LYS A 323 6.21 -11.26 10.47
C LYS A 323 7.42 -10.33 10.61
N ALA A 324 8.60 -10.76 10.16
CA ALA A 324 9.79 -9.92 10.15
C ALA A 324 9.57 -8.66 9.27
N MET A 325 9.07 -8.84 8.05
CA MET A 325 8.75 -7.74 7.13
C MET A 325 7.75 -6.77 7.75
N ALA A 326 6.67 -7.28 8.36
CA ALA A 326 5.65 -6.46 9.02
C ALA A 326 6.23 -5.65 10.19
N THR A 327 7.05 -6.30 11.04
CA THR A 327 7.69 -5.65 12.19
C THR A 327 8.65 -4.54 11.75
N ILE A 328 9.47 -4.80 10.73
CA ILE A 328 10.40 -3.79 10.18
C ILE A 328 9.59 -2.59 9.66
N ALA A 329 8.52 -2.85 8.90
CA ALA A 329 7.68 -1.79 8.36
C ALA A 329 7.02 -0.95 9.45
N GLU A 330 6.43 -1.57 10.47
CA GLU A 330 5.81 -0.87 11.59
C GLU A 330 6.81 -0.04 12.41
N THR A 331 8.00 -0.60 12.65
CA THR A 331 9.06 0.10 13.39
C THR A 331 9.59 1.31 12.60
N THR A 332 9.79 1.14 11.29
CA THR A 332 10.25 2.23 10.41
C THR A 332 9.23 3.35 10.32
N GLU A 333 7.94 3.02 10.19
CA GLU A 333 6.85 4.01 10.13
C GLU A 333 6.60 4.73 11.47
N ALA A 334 7.02 4.15 12.58
CA ALA A 334 6.92 4.75 13.91
C ALA A 334 8.09 5.68 14.26
N ASP A 335 9.12 5.78 13.41
CA ASP A 335 10.23 6.69 13.62
C ASP A 335 9.76 8.15 13.55
N SER A 336 10.12 8.93 14.57
CA SER A 336 9.74 10.35 14.68
C SER A 336 10.25 11.24 13.53
N ASN A 337 11.26 10.78 12.80
CA ASN A 337 11.83 11.48 11.63
C ASN A 337 11.25 10.99 10.30
N PHE A 338 10.34 10.01 10.32
CA PHE A 338 9.84 9.37 9.11
C PHE A 338 9.30 10.39 8.09
N ASP A 339 8.43 11.29 8.55
CA ASP A 339 7.81 12.30 7.69
C ASP A 339 8.82 13.27 7.08
N SER A 340 9.82 13.70 7.84
CA SER A 340 10.87 14.60 7.33
C SER A 340 11.75 13.95 6.27
N LEU A 341 11.90 12.63 6.30
CA LEU A 341 12.70 11.87 5.33
C LEU A 341 11.93 11.57 4.04
N VAL A 342 10.62 11.36 4.14
CA VAL A 342 9.77 10.99 2.98
C VAL A 342 9.20 12.20 2.24
N HIS A 343 8.98 13.33 2.90
CA HIS A 343 8.26 14.49 2.32
C HIS A 343 9.07 15.36 1.35
N HIS A 344 10.29 15.01 0.96
CA HIS A 344 11.11 15.84 0.07
C HIS A 344 10.71 15.79 -1.41
N SER A 345 9.77 14.95 -1.81
CA SER A 345 9.44 14.67 -3.22
C SER A 345 8.17 15.34 -3.75
N GLY A 346 7.53 16.23 -3.02
CA GLY A 346 6.16 16.71 -3.32
C GLY A 346 6.02 18.07 -3.98
N SER A 347 7.07 18.74 -4.44
CA SER A 347 6.99 20.12 -4.96
C SER A 347 7.01 20.25 -6.48
N ASP A 348 6.51 19.28 -7.22
CA ASP A 348 6.25 19.53 -8.63
C ASP A 348 5.08 20.52 -8.75
N SER A 349 5.36 21.70 -9.28
CA SER A 349 4.48 22.87 -9.40
C SER A 349 3.32 22.69 -10.39
N THR A 350 2.90 21.46 -10.65
CA THR A 350 1.73 21.16 -11.48
C THR A 350 0.46 21.54 -10.73
N ARG A 351 -0.36 22.39 -11.35
CA ARG A 351 -1.69 22.74 -10.81
C ARG A 351 -2.50 21.48 -10.58
N LEU A 352 -2.87 21.24 -9.33
CA LEU A 352 -3.76 20.14 -8.96
C LEU A 352 -5.15 20.36 -9.60
N ASN A 353 -5.78 19.29 -10.04
CA ASN A 353 -7.21 19.34 -10.36
C ASN A 353 -8.06 19.47 -9.07
N VAL A 354 -9.36 19.75 -9.21
CA VAL A 354 -10.25 19.97 -8.06
C VAL A 354 -10.20 18.80 -7.07
N SER A 355 -10.29 17.57 -7.55
CA SER A 355 -10.29 16.38 -6.69
C SER A 355 -8.96 16.23 -5.92
N ALA A 356 -7.83 16.51 -6.58
CA ALA A 356 -6.52 16.46 -5.94
C ALA A 356 -6.35 17.58 -4.89
N ALA A 357 -6.81 18.79 -5.19
CA ALA A 357 -6.79 19.90 -4.24
C ALA A 357 -7.64 19.60 -2.98
N VAL A 358 -8.84 19.05 -3.18
CA VAL A 358 -9.74 18.65 -2.08
C VAL A 358 -9.13 17.48 -1.29
N GLY A 359 -8.53 16.49 -1.96
CA GLY A 359 -7.85 15.38 -1.31
C GLY A 359 -6.66 15.84 -0.44
N HIS A 360 -5.83 16.75 -0.98
CA HIS A 360 -4.73 17.37 -0.21
C HIS A 360 -5.25 18.12 1.01
N ALA A 361 -6.29 18.97 0.82
CA ALA A 361 -6.90 19.71 1.92
C ALA A 361 -7.51 18.78 2.98
N ALA A 362 -8.08 17.63 2.59
CA ALA A 362 -8.60 16.63 3.54
C ALA A 362 -7.48 16.03 4.39
N CYS A 363 -6.33 15.70 3.78
CA CYS A 363 -5.17 15.18 4.50
C CYS A 363 -4.60 16.22 5.48
N THR A 364 -4.42 17.48 5.03
CA THR A 364 -3.94 18.58 5.87
C THR A 364 -4.92 18.87 7.02
N THR A 365 -6.23 18.94 6.72
CA THR A 365 -7.25 19.14 7.76
C THR A 365 -7.18 18.03 8.81
N ALA A 366 -7.06 16.75 8.38
CA ALA A 366 -6.98 15.62 9.31
C ALA A 366 -5.76 15.72 10.24
N ALA A 367 -4.62 16.13 9.71
CA ALA A 367 -3.40 16.34 10.50
C ALA A 367 -3.57 17.50 11.49
N ASP A 368 -4.06 18.66 11.03
CA ASP A 368 -4.20 19.88 11.85
C ASP A 368 -5.15 19.69 13.03
N ILE A 369 -6.23 18.91 12.87
CA ILE A 369 -7.20 18.66 13.94
C ILE A 369 -6.94 17.38 14.73
N GLY A 370 -5.88 16.61 14.40
CA GLY A 370 -5.61 15.32 15.02
C GLY A 370 -6.72 14.29 14.79
N ALA A 371 -7.27 14.23 13.57
CA ALA A 371 -8.35 13.29 13.25
C ALA A 371 -7.88 11.83 13.35
N SER A 372 -8.73 10.95 13.90
CA SER A 372 -8.46 9.52 14.03
C SER A 372 -8.45 8.80 12.68
N ALA A 373 -9.21 9.29 11.71
CA ALA A 373 -9.28 8.72 10.36
C ALA A 373 -9.73 9.74 9.30
N ILE A 374 -9.33 9.49 8.05
CA ILE A 374 -9.95 10.08 6.86
C ILE A 374 -10.85 9.01 6.26
N ILE A 375 -12.15 9.24 6.25
CA ILE A 375 -13.15 8.31 5.70
C ILE A 375 -13.53 8.80 4.31
N THR A 376 -13.46 7.92 3.31
CA THR A 376 -13.91 8.24 1.96
C THR A 376 -14.91 7.20 1.48
N ALA A 377 -16.01 7.67 0.90
CA ALA A 377 -16.96 6.82 0.20
C ALA A 377 -16.79 7.01 -1.30
N SER A 378 -16.42 5.95 -2.01
CA SER A 378 -16.04 6.01 -3.42
C SER A 378 -16.49 4.79 -4.20
N LYS A 379 -17.22 5.02 -5.30
CA LYS A 379 -17.66 3.93 -6.20
C LYS A 379 -16.49 3.21 -6.90
N SER A 380 -15.49 3.97 -7.34
CA SER A 380 -14.36 3.45 -8.13
C SER A 380 -13.04 3.34 -7.35
N GLY A 381 -13.05 3.76 -6.06
CA GLY A 381 -11.84 3.83 -5.25
C GLY A 381 -10.91 5.02 -5.57
N GLU A 382 -11.28 5.90 -6.52
CA GLU A 382 -10.41 6.99 -6.98
C GLU A 382 -10.02 7.94 -5.85
N THR A 383 -10.97 8.34 -5.02
CA THR A 383 -10.70 9.23 -3.88
C THR A 383 -9.69 8.62 -2.90
N ALA A 384 -9.81 7.31 -2.60
CA ALA A 384 -8.87 6.62 -1.71
C ALA A 384 -7.46 6.57 -2.30
N ARG A 385 -7.32 6.31 -3.61
CA ARG A 385 -6.04 6.36 -4.32
C ARG A 385 -5.42 7.75 -4.25
N LEU A 386 -6.24 8.77 -4.50
CA LEU A 386 -5.83 10.16 -4.44
C LEU A 386 -5.34 10.57 -3.04
N LEU A 387 -6.06 10.17 -1.99
CA LEU A 387 -5.64 10.42 -0.60
C LEU A 387 -4.32 9.70 -0.28
N SER A 388 -4.17 8.44 -0.70
CA SER A 388 -2.95 7.65 -0.50
C SER A 388 -1.70 8.31 -1.13
N ARG A 389 -1.88 9.03 -2.26
CA ARG A 389 -0.81 9.82 -2.90
C ARG A 389 -0.18 10.83 -1.96
N PHE A 390 -0.99 11.51 -1.15
CA PHE A 390 -0.51 12.53 -0.20
C PHE A 390 0.09 11.93 1.08
N ARG A 391 0.08 10.60 1.22
CA ARG A 391 0.73 9.84 2.30
C ARG A 391 0.40 10.36 3.71
N PRO A 392 -0.86 10.61 4.06
CA PRO A 392 -1.19 11.12 5.38
C PRO A 392 -0.78 10.13 6.47
N ASP A 393 -0.43 10.65 7.65
CA ASP A 393 -0.23 9.84 8.84
C ASP A 393 -1.53 9.26 9.36
N THR A 394 -2.60 10.01 9.19
CA THR A 394 -3.96 9.57 9.49
C THR A 394 -4.35 8.41 8.57
N GLN A 395 -4.92 7.33 9.12
CA GLN A 395 -5.39 6.19 8.34
C GLN A 395 -6.50 6.61 7.35
N ILE A 396 -6.51 5.98 6.18
CA ILE A 396 -7.55 6.19 5.17
C ILE A 396 -8.50 4.99 5.20
N ILE A 397 -9.76 5.23 5.54
CA ILE A 397 -10.82 4.21 5.50
C ILE A 397 -11.61 4.44 4.22
N ALA A 398 -11.59 3.46 3.31
CA ALA A 398 -12.24 3.55 2.02
C ALA A 398 -13.50 2.68 1.96
N CYS A 399 -14.68 3.28 2.05
CA CYS A 399 -15.96 2.59 1.88
C CYS A 399 -16.29 2.47 0.39
N VAL A 400 -16.44 1.23 -0.09
CA VAL A 400 -16.65 0.92 -1.52
C VAL A 400 -17.84 -0.02 -1.71
N LEU A 401 -18.33 -0.09 -2.97
CA LEU A 401 -19.58 -0.78 -3.31
C LEU A 401 -19.37 -2.18 -3.91
N ASP A 402 -18.14 -2.55 -4.26
CA ASP A 402 -17.83 -3.84 -4.88
C ASP A 402 -16.52 -4.44 -4.37
N GLU A 403 -16.48 -5.76 -4.31
CA GLU A 403 -15.35 -6.53 -3.78
C GLU A 403 -14.07 -6.40 -4.62
N THR A 404 -14.17 -6.20 -5.93
CA THR A 404 -12.99 -6.03 -6.79
C THR A 404 -12.28 -4.72 -6.45
N THR A 405 -13.02 -3.63 -6.33
CA THR A 405 -12.48 -2.34 -5.87
C THR A 405 -11.91 -2.46 -4.45
N ARG A 406 -12.60 -3.16 -3.53
CA ARG A 406 -12.13 -3.42 -2.17
C ARG A 406 -10.76 -4.10 -2.18
N ARG A 407 -10.60 -5.18 -2.95
CA ARG A 407 -9.32 -5.90 -3.05
C ARG A 407 -8.23 -5.06 -3.72
N GLN A 408 -8.55 -4.37 -4.81
CA GLN A 408 -7.60 -3.50 -5.51
C GLN A 408 -7.06 -2.37 -4.61
N LEU A 409 -7.88 -1.82 -3.74
CA LEU A 409 -7.45 -0.78 -2.80
C LEU A 409 -6.51 -1.29 -1.72
N ASN A 410 -6.48 -2.59 -1.45
CA ASN A 410 -5.62 -3.15 -0.41
C ASN A 410 -4.12 -3.10 -0.75
N VAL A 411 -3.73 -2.74 -1.98
CA VAL A 411 -2.32 -2.53 -2.35
C VAL A 411 -1.86 -1.08 -2.09
N TYR A 412 -2.79 -0.13 -1.84
CA TYR A 412 -2.45 1.26 -1.62
C TYR A 412 -2.05 1.53 -0.18
N ARG A 413 -0.92 2.26 0.01
CA ARG A 413 -0.39 2.61 1.32
C ARG A 413 -1.43 3.34 2.18
N GLY A 414 -1.57 2.92 3.43
CA GLY A 414 -2.43 3.57 4.43
C GLY A 414 -3.94 3.37 4.21
N VAL A 415 -4.36 2.66 3.15
CA VAL A 415 -5.79 2.45 2.85
C VAL A 415 -6.30 1.17 3.50
N THR A 416 -7.41 1.28 4.24
CA THR A 416 -8.20 0.17 4.78
C THR A 416 -9.56 0.16 4.07
N PRO A 417 -9.78 -0.75 3.11
CA PRO A 417 -11.02 -0.77 2.35
C PRO A 417 -12.12 -1.57 3.06
N LEU A 418 -13.32 -1.00 3.13
CA LEU A 418 -14.52 -1.61 3.71
C LEU A 418 -15.65 -1.69 2.68
N MET A 419 -16.49 -2.71 2.78
CA MET A 419 -17.73 -2.79 2.00
C MET A 419 -18.81 -1.91 2.61
N MET A 420 -19.54 -1.21 1.75
CA MET A 420 -20.69 -0.39 2.14
C MET A 420 -21.82 -0.55 1.10
N GLU A 421 -23.05 -0.43 1.54
CA GLU A 421 -24.20 -0.37 0.64
C GLU A 421 -24.31 0.99 -0.06
N TYR A 422 -25.11 1.04 -1.12
CA TYR A 422 -25.33 2.28 -1.87
C TYR A 422 -26.15 3.29 -1.05
N ALA A 423 -25.63 4.51 -0.91
CA ALA A 423 -26.33 5.60 -0.26
C ALA A 423 -27.03 6.48 -1.30
N THR A 424 -28.23 6.94 -0.98
CA THR A 424 -29.09 7.76 -1.88
C THR A 424 -28.90 9.26 -1.69
N SER A 425 -28.35 9.67 -0.55
CA SER A 425 -28.08 11.07 -0.22
C SER A 425 -26.68 11.25 0.40
N THR A 426 -26.20 12.49 0.40
CA THR A 426 -24.91 12.83 1.01
C THR A 426 -24.90 12.59 2.53
N ASP A 427 -25.99 12.89 3.23
CA ASP A 427 -26.07 12.68 4.68
C ASP A 427 -26.10 11.18 5.02
N GLU A 428 -26.84 10.38 4.26
CA GLU A 428 -26.83 8.93 4.38
C GLU A 428 -25.44 8.35 4.09
N LEU A 429 -24.76 8.83 3.05
CA LEU A 429 -23.39 8.43 2.70
C LEU A 429 -22.42 8.65 3.86
N ILE A 430 -22.48 9.82 4.48
CA ILE A 430 -21.64 10.18 5.62
C ILE A 430 -21.96 9.26 6.82
N SER A 431 -23.23 9.15 7.19
CA SER A 431 -23.67 8.36 8.34
C SER A 431 -23.30 6.88 8.17
N MET A 432 -23.55 6.30 6.99
CA MET A 432 -23.23 4.90 6.71
C MET A 432 -21.73 4.64 6.71
N SER A 433 -20.93 5.53 6.09
CA SER A 433 -19.47 5.34 6.02
C SER A 433 -18.81 5.44 7.41
N VAL A 434 -19.28 6.34 8.27
CA VAL A 434 -18.82 6.45 9.66
C VAL A 434 -19.26 5.23 10.47
N ALA A 435 -20.52 4.79 10.34
CA ALA A 435 -21.02 3.60 11.01
C ALA A 435 -20.22 2.34 10.62
N LYS A 436 -19.90 2.17 9.33
CA LYS A 436 -19.05 1.05 8.86
C LYS A 436 -17.65 1.09 9.44
N ALA A 437 -17.05 2.27 9.53
CA ALA A 437 -15.74 2.43 10.17
C ALA A 437 -15.78 2.08 11.67
N GLN A 438 -16.88 2.42 12.35
CA GLN A 438 -17.12 2.11 13.75
C GLN A 438 -17.40 0.61 13.98
N GLU A 439 -18.25 -0.02 13.15
CA GLU A 439 -18.49 -1.47 13.17
C GLU A 439 -17.20 -2.28 13.00
N ALA A 440 -16.29 -1.79 12.13
CA ALA A 440 -14.98 -2.40 11.92
C ALA A 440 -13.96 -2.11 13.05
N GLY A 441 -14.35 -1.35 14.09
CA GLY A 441 -13.48 -1.00 15.21
C GLY A 441 -12.32 -0.05 14.85
N LEU A 442 -12.41 0.64 13.70
CA LEU A 442 -11.37 1.57 13.22
C LEU A 442 -11.51 2.98 13.78
N VAL A 443 -12.70 3.33 14.24
CA VAL A 443 -13.01 4.57 14.95
C VAL A 443 -14.00 4.28 16.08
N GLN A 444 -14.05 5.15 17.08
CA GLN A 444 -14.93 5.00 18.25
C GLN A 444 -15.69 6.30 18.55
N ASP A 445 -16.72 6.21 19.38
CA ASP A 445 -17.47 7.39 19.82
C ASP A 445 -16.56 8.46 20.38
N GLY A 446 -16.76 9.71 19.93
CA GLY A 446 -15.95 10.86 20.31
C GLY A 446 -14.75 11.11 19.43
N ASP A 447 -14.39 10.20 18.53
CA ASP A 447 -13.34 10.44 17.55
C ASP A 447 -13.72 11.55 16.57
N LEU A 448 -12.77 12.42 16.25
CA LEU A 448 -12.90 13.32 15.10
C LEU A 448 -12.44 12.60 13.85
N VAL A 449 -13.24 12.65 12.80
CA VAL A 449 -12.91 12.11 11.48
C VAL A 449 -13.12 13.14 10.40
N VAL A 450 -12.34 13.05 9.33
CA VAL A 450 -12.52 13.85 8.12
C VAL A 450 -13.19 12.97 7.08
N VAL A 451 -14.43 13.31 6.70
CA VAL A 451 -15.16 12.60 5.64
C VAL A 451 -15.01 13.35 4.32
N THR A 452 -14.64 12.64 3.26
CA THR A 452 -14.53 13.18 1.90
C THR A 452 -15.31 12.35 0.90
N ALA A 453 -16.01 13.02 -0.01
CA ALA A 453 -16.85 12.38 -1.02
C ALA A 453 -17.01 13.26 -2.27
N GLY A 454 -17.54 12.65 -3.33
CA GLY A 454 -18.02 13.36 -4.52
C GLY A 454 -19.52 13.68 -4.43
N VAL A 455 -19.90 14.92 -4.63
CA VAL A 455 -21.28 15.38 -4.69
C VAL A 455 -21.56 15.92 -6.09
N PRO A 456 -22.67 15.51 -6.77
CA PRO A 456 -23.71 14.58 -6.32
C PRO A 456 -23.23 13.13 -6.20
N VAL A 457 -23.88 12.38 -5.28
CA VAL A 457 -23.54 10.96 -5.02
C VAL A 457 -23.69 10.13 -6.31
N GLY A 458 -22.77 9.20 -6.54
CA GLY A 458 -22.81 8.26 -7.68
C GLY A 458 -22.04 8.70 -8.92
N VAL A 459 -21.50 9.92 -8.98
CA VAL A 459 -20.63 10.40 -10.07
C VAL A 459 -19.17 10.13 -9.69
N SER A 460 -18.49 9.28 -10.48
CA SER A 460 -17.08 8.93 -10.24
C SER A 460 -16.13 10.10 -10.56
N GLY A 461 -15.03 10.25 -9.79
CA GLY A 461 -13.97 11.23 -10.06
C GLY A 461 -14.28 12.67 -9.62
N THR A 462 -15.36 12.90 -8.90
CA THR A 462 -15.82 14.25 -8.49
C THR A 462 -15.62 14.53 -7.01
N THR A 463 -14.49 14.11 -6.41
CA THR A 463 -14.21 14.45 -5.00
C THR A 463 -14.17 15.97 -4.84
N ASN A 464 -15.19 16.54 -4.18
CA ASN A 464 -15.38 17.99 -4.06
C ASN A 464 -15.92 18.43 -2.69
N MET A 465 -16.00 17.51 -1.71
CA MET A 465 -16.50 17.79 -0.37
C MET A 465 -15.53 17.28 0.70
N ILE A 466 -15.36 18.09 1.73
CA ILE A 466 -14.71 17.74 3.01
C ILE A 466 -15.68 18.09 4.12
N LYS A 467 -15.89 17.16 5.06
CA LYS A 467 -16.70 17.39 6.28
C LYS A 467 -15.95 16.83 7.49
N VAL A 468 -15.69 17.68 8.48
CA VAL A 468 -15.27 17.22 9.80
C VAL A 468 -16.49 16.67 10.53
N HIS A 469 -16.38 15.48 11.07
CA HIS A 469 -17.49 14.79 11.75
C HIS A 469 -16.97 14.15 13.04
N MET A 470 -17.79 14.21 14.08
CA MET A 470 -17.56 13.50 15.33
C MET A 470 -18.33 12.20 15.33
N VAL A 471 -17.67 11.08 15.61
CA VAL A 471 -18.26 9.75 15.59
C VAL A 471 -19.22 9.56 16.77
N GLY A 472 -20.39 8.97 16.53
CA GLY A 472 -21.44 8.71 17.53
C GLY A 472 -22.30 9.94 17.85
N ASP A 473 -23.16 9.81 18.85
CA ASP A 473 -24.08 10.87 19.31
C ASP A 473 -23.39 11.90 20.23
N SER A 474 -22.08 12.08 20.06
CA SER A 474 -21.31 12.99 20.90
C SER A 474 -21.58 14.43 20.55
N LEU A 475 -21.98 15.25 21.52
CA LEU A 475 -22.22 16.67 21.38
C LEU A 475 -20.90 17.46 21.37
N LEU A 476 -19.93 17.02 22.18
CA LEU A 476 -18.63 17.67 22.41
C LEU A 476 -17.58 16.65 22.81
N ALA A 477 -16.33 16.96 22.51
CA ALA A 477 -15.16 16.27 23.03
C ALA A 477 -14.20 17.25 23.72
N GLY A 478 -13.41 16.75 24.66
CA GLY A 478 -12.36 17.44 25.37
C GLY A 478 -11.42 16.45 26.04
N VAL A 479 -10.61 16.91 26.97
CA VAL A 479 -9.74 16.05 27.77
C VAL A 479 -10.46 15.70 29.09
N GLY A 480 -10.78 14.43 29.28
CA GLY A 480 -11.34 13.96 30.53
C GLY A 480 -10.30 13.92 31.64
N ILE A 481 -10.67 14.33 32.84
CA ILE A 481 -9.83 14.34 34.02
C ILE A 481 -10.34 13.29 35.00
N GLY A 482 -9.50 12.31 35.31
CA GLY A 482 -9.89 11.16 36.14
C GLY A 482 -10.75 10.13 35.36
N GLN A 483 -11.32 9.18 36.09
CA GLN A 483 -12.16 8.11 35.52
C GLN A 483 -13.64 8.21 35.95
N TYR A 484 -14.07 9.38 36.39
CA TYR A 484 -15.42 9.61 36.86
C TYR A 484 -16.35 9.92 35.68
N ASN A 485 -17.51 9.29 35.68
CA ASN A 485 -18.58 9.60 34.74
C ASN A 485 -19.71 10.34 35.44
N ALA A 486 -20.42 11.23 34.77
CA ALA A 486 -21.54 11.95 35.31
C ALA A 486 -22.70 12.00 34.32
N LYS A 487 -23.91 12.05 34.85
CA LYS A 487 -25.13 12.30 34.09
C LYS A 487 -25.92 13.39 34.79
N GLY A 488 -26.53 14.28 34.04
CA GLY A 488 -27.31 15.35 34.63
C GLY A 488 -27.80 16.38 33.65
N GLU A 489 -28.59 17.29 34.17
CA GLU A 489 -29.08 18.45 33.44
C GLU A 489 -27.99 19.52 33.35
N VAL A 490 -27.84 20.12 32.19
CA VAL A 490 -26.84 21.16 31.91
C VAL A 490 -27.26 22.50 32.47
N CYS A 491 -26.31 23.17 33.12
CA CYS A 491 -26.40 24.59 33.43
C CYS A 491 -25.20 25.32 32.81
N VAL A 492 -25.44 26.12 31.77
CA VAL A 492 -24.40 26.89 31.05
C VAL A 492 -24.23 28.27 31.72
N CYS A 493 -23.08 28.54 32.29
CA CYS A 493 -22.78 29.80 32.96
C CYS A 493 -21.54 30.45 32.36
N ARG A 494 -21.58 31.74 32.05
CA ARG A 494 -20.43 32.46 31.52
C ARG A 494 -19.58 33.09 32.62
N SER A 495 -20.09 33.13 33.86
CA SER A 495 -19.40 33.67 35.02
C SER A 495 -19.92 33.05 36.33
N ALA A 496 -19.16 33.19 37.43
CA ALA A 496 -19.59 32.79 38.76
C ALA A 496 -20.87 33.54 39.21
N ALA A 497 -21.03 34.81 38.83
CA ALA A 497 -22.23 35.60 39.12
C ALA A 497 -23.49 35.06 38.42
N GLU A 498 -23.34 34.51 37.24
CA GLU A 498 -24.42 33.84 36.50
C GLU A 498 -24.77 32.48 37.15
N ALA A 499 -23.74 31.72 37.55
CA ALA A 499 -23.93 30.47 38.27
C ALA A 499 -24.69 30.69 39.60
N ALA A 500 -24.37 31.73 40.35
CA ALA A 500 -25.07 32.08 41.60
C ALA A 500 -26.58 32.36 41.39
N LYS A 501 -27.01 32.73 40.19
CA LYS A 501 -28.42 33.02 39.91
C LYS A 501 -29.24 31.83 39.47
N LYS A 502 -28.63 30.88 38.77
CA LYS A 502 -29.41 29.82 38.07
C LYS A 502 -28.93 28.38 38.34
N PHE A 503 -27.71 28.17 38.80
CA PHE A 503 -27.18 26.84 39.06
C PHE A 503 -27.93 26.15 40.20
N LYS A 504 -28.23 24.88 40.02
CA LYS A 504 -28.85 24.03 41.05
C LYS A 504 -27.93 22.83 41.35
N PRO A 505 -27.87 22.43 42.64
CA PRO A 505 -27.12 21.23 43.02
C PRO A 505 -27.48 20.00 42.14
N GLY A 506 -26.47 19.23 41.76
CA GLY A 506 -26.63 18.04 40.92
C GLY A 506 -26.67 18.28 39.40
N GLN A 507 -26.67 19.52 38.96
CA GLN A 507 -26.54 19.83 37.53
C GLN A 507 -25.09 19.72 37.06
N ILE A 508 -24.87 19.60 35.77
CA ILE A 508 -23.56 19.66 35.13
C ILE A 508 -23.26 21.13 34.83
N LEU A 509 -22.18 21.62 35.46
CA LEU A 509 -21.72 23.00 35.32
C LEU A 509 -20.90 23.18 34.05
N VAL A 510 -21.35 24.01 33.12
CA VAL A 510 -20.66 24.33 31.87
C VAL A 510 -20.22 25.80 31.89
N VAL A 511 -18.90 26.02 31.87
CA VAL A 511 -18.30 27.37 31.99
C VAL A 511 -17.11 27.52 31.03
N PRO A 512 -16.75 28.75 30.59
CA PRO A 512 -15.54 28.95 29.80
C PRO A 512 -14.27 28.53 30.56
N PHE A 513 -14.18 28.86 31.82
CA PHE A 513 -13.09 28.55 32.75
C PHE A 513 -13.59 28.59 34.20
N THR A 514 -12.84 28.01 35.12
CA THR A 514 -13.16 28.07 36.57
C THR A 514 -12.18 28.90 37.34
N THR A 515 -12.65 29.45 38.47
CA THR A 515 -11.86 30.25 39.43
C THR A 515 -12.31 29.90 40.87
N ASN A 516 -11.64 30.45 41.87
CA ASN A 516 -12.08 30.31 43.25
C ASN A 516 -13.54 30.78 43.49
N ALA A 517 -14.04 31.74 42.71
CA ALA A 517 -15.43 32.18 42.78
C ALA A 517 -16.43 31.12 42.29
N THR A 518 -16.02 30.17 41.46
CA THR A 518 -16.87 29.07 40.99
C THR A 518 -16.81 27.84 41.87
N LEU A 519 -15.88 27.78 42.86
CA LEU A 519 -15.65 26.63 43.72
C LEU A 519 -16.91 26.12 44.48
N PRO A 520 -17.80 26.99 44.99
CA PRO A 520 -19.03 26.51 45.64
C PRO A 520 -19.91 25.70 44.70
N PHE A 521 -20.03 26.12 43.43
CA PHE A 521 -20.86 25.43 42.40
C PHE A 521 -20.18 24.14 41.92
N MET A 522 -18.84 24.14 41.82
CA MET A 522 -18.08 22.92 41.48
C MET A 522 -18.27 21.81 42.51
N ARG A 523 -18.39 22.13 43.78
CA ARG A 523 -18.65 21.14 44.85
C ARG A 523 -20.01 20.48 44.72
N GLU A 524 -21.02 21.21 44.31
CA GLU A 524 -22.41 20.75 44.19
C GLU A 524 -22.75 20.18 42.81
N ALA A 525 -21.89 20.39 41.82
CA ALA A 525 -22.08 19.89 40.48
C ALA A 525 -21.97 18.36 40.38
N ALA A 526 -22.77 17.74 39.54
CA ALA A 526 -22.62 16.35 39.15
C ALA A 526 -21.38 16.15 38.29
N GLY A 527 -21.07 17.12 37.41
CA GLY A 527 -19.90 17.16 36.55
C GLY A 527 -19.57 18.58 36.13
N ILE A 528 -18.37 18.78 35.57
CA ILE A 528 -17.85 20.10 35.18
C ILE A 528 -17.31 19.99 33.76
N ILE A 529 -17.71 20.92 32.89
CA ILE A 529 -17.21 21.07 31.54
C ILE A 529 -16.65 22.46 31.35
N THR A 530 -15.40 22.57 30.88
CA THR A 530 -14.76 23.86 30.61
C THR A 530 -14.23 23.93 29.18
N GLU A 531 -14.29 25.15 28.58
CA GLU A 531 -13.65 25.45 27.31
C GLU A 531 -12.13 25.63 27.46
N GLU A 532 -11.69 26.09 28.63
CA GLU A 532 -10.27 26.18 28.98
C GLU A 532 -9.62 24.80 28.94
N ALA A 533 -8.53 24.68 28.16
CA ALA A 533 -7.77 23.44 28.02
C ALA A 533 -6.65 23.33 29.06
N GLY A 534 -6.16 22.11 29.25
CA GLY A 534 -5.00 21.80 30.07
C GLY A 534 -5.32 20.97 31.32
N THR A 535 -4.57 19.90 31.50
CA THR A 535 -4.69 18.98 32.63
C THR A 535 -4.21 19.60 33.95
N ASN A 536 -3.56 20.75 33.87
CA ASN A 536 -3.11 21.60 35.00
C ASN A 536 -3.98 22.85 35.20
N SER A 537 -5.11 22.97 34.50
CA SER A 537 -6.07 24.06 34.68
C SER A 537 -6.72 24.00 36.09
N HIS A 538 -7.26 25.12 36.54
CA HIS A 538 -7.97 25.20 37.82
C HIS A 538 -9.13 24.18 37.89
N SER A 539 -9.89 24.02 36.79
CA SER A 539 -10.98 23.05 36.70
C SER A 539 -10.49 21.59 36.81
N ALA A 540 -9.34 21.26 36.21
CA ALA A 540 -8.77 19.93 36.26
C ALA A 540 -8.30 19.57 37.68
N ILE A 541 -7.49 20.45 38.31
CA ILE A 541 -6.90 20.19 39.62
C ILE A 541 -7.99 20.14 40.70
N VAL A 542 -8.87 21.14 40.74
CA VAL A 542 -9.94 21.22 41.72
C VAL A 542 -10.98 20.13 41.54
N GLY A 543 -11.36 19.85 40.28
CA GLY A 543 -12.33 18.79 39.97
C GLY A 543 -11.83 17.41 40.39
N LEU A 544 -10.56 17.10 40.14
CA LEU A 544 -9.93 15.85 40.58
C LEU A 544 -9.91 15.75 42.12
N THR A 545 -9.56 16.83 42.79
CA THR A 545 -9.53 16.90 44.26
C THR A 545 -10.91 16.69 44.87
N LEU A 546 -11.95 17.18 44.21
CA LEU A 546 -13.35 17.02 44.63
C LEU A 546 -13.96 15.69 44.23
N GLY A 547 -13.25 14.81 43.50
CA GLY A 547 -13.76 13.54 42.99
C GLY A 547 -14.91 13.72 41.98
N LYS A 548 -14.87 14.77 41.16
CA LYS A 548 -15.91 15.10 40.18
C LYS A 548 -15.50 14.64 38.77
N ALA A 549 -16.51 14.35 37.98
CA ALA A 549 -16.35 14.18 36.54
C ALA A 549 -16.00 15.53 35.89
N VAL A 550 -14.85 15.63 35.23
CA VAL A 550 -14.40 16.88 34.62
C VAL A 550 -13.95 16.61 33.18
N ILE A 551 -14.42 17.45 32.26
CA ILE A 551 -13.91 17.53 30.88
C ILE A 551 -13.44 18.96 30.63
N VAL A 552 -12.14 19.10 30.28
CA VAL A 552 -11.50 20.40 29.96
C VAL A 552 -11.22 20.48 28.46
N GLY A 553 -11.09 21.70 27.92
CA GLY A 553 -10.81 21.91 26.50
C GLY A 553 -12.00 21.58 25.60
N ALA A 554 -13.22 21.51 26.13
CA ALA A 554 -14.43 21.29 25.35
C ALA A 554 -14.79 22.56 24.55
N THR A 555 -14.15 22.74 23.41
CA THR A 555 -14.26 23.95 22.59
C THR A 555 -15.72 24.26 22.23
N ASN A 556 -16.14 25.53 22.42
CA ASN A 556 -17.51 26.01 22.21
C ASN A 556 -18.58 25.32 23.08
N ALA A 557 -18.23 24.72 24.21
CA ALA A 557 -19.18 24.04 25.09
C ALA A 557 -20.33 24.96 25.52
N THR A 558 -20.03 26.22 25.85
CA THR A 558 -21.04 27.22 26.26
C THR A 558 -21.98 27.67 25.11
N ARG A 559 -21.63 27.38 23.86
CA ARG A 559 -22.47 27.66 22.68
C ARG A 559 -23.26 26.44 22.24
N THR A 560 -22.68 25.27 22.30
CA THR A 560 -23.24 24.01 21.86
C THR A 560 -24.26 23.46 22.84
N LEU A 561 -23.91 23.42 24.13
CA LEU A 561 -24.81 22.98 25.18
C LEU A 561 -25.79 24.10 25.56
N LYS A 562 -27.00 23.71 25.96
CA LYS A 562 -28.07 24.62 26.37
C LYS A 562 -28.57 24.23 27.75
N ASP A 563 -29.01 25.23 28.54
CA ASP A 563 -29.66 24.99 29.81
C ASP A 563 -30.82 24.00 29.69
N GLY A 564 -30.89 23.05 30.58
CA GLY A 564 -31.93 22.04 30.62
C GLY A 564 -31.73 20.82 29.71
N MET A 565 -30.68 20.79 28.88
CA MET A 565 -30.29 19.56 28.19
C MET A 565 -29.86 18.50 29.20
N VAL A 566 -30.24 17.25 28.97
CA VAL A 566 -29.75 16.11 29.75
C VAL A 566 -28.60 15.46 28.98
N ILE A 567 -27.45 15.37 29.62
CA ILE A 567 -26.24 14.82 29.02
C ILE A 567 -25.57 13.78 29.91
N SER A 568 -24.76 12.93 29.28
CA SER A 568 -23.77 12.10 29.98
C SER A 568 -22.36 12.56 29.65
N MET A 569 -21.48 12.49 30.65
CA MET A 569 -20.05 12.74 30.52
C MET A 569 -19.29 11.44 30.71
N ASP A 570 -18.51 11.05 29.73
CA ASP A 570 -17.53 9.96 29.80
C ASP A 570 -16.14 10.57 29.90
N CYS A 571 -15.61 10.68 31.12
CA CYS A 571 -14.30 11.29 31.33
C CYS A 571 -13.14 10.37 30.93
N ALA A 572 -13.33 9.05 30.84
CA ALA A 572 -12.29 8.17 30.35
C ALA A 572 -11.99 8.43 28.86
N ARG A 573 -13.02 8.82 28.11
CA ARG A 573 -12.94 9.17 26.67
C ARG A 573 -12.93 10.69 26.42
N GLY A 574 -13.23 11.50 27.40
CA GLY A 574 -13.37 12.96 27.24
C GLY A 574 -14.58 13.38 26.41
N VAL A 575 -15.69 12.62 26.44
CA VAL A 575 -16.84 12.82 25.54
C VAL A 575 -18.09 13.23 26.30
N VAL A 576 -18.89 14.10 25.67
CA VAL A 576 -20.22 14.53 26.14
C VAL A 576 -21.27 14.09 25.14
N GLN A 577 -22.25 13.31 25.58
CA GLN A 577 -23.32 12.75 24.75
C GLN A 577 -24.69 13.27 25.17
N ALA A 578 -25.58 13.46 24.18
CA ALA A 578 -26.99 13.74 24.46
C ALA A 578 -27.64 12.49 25.08
N MET A 579 -28.50 12.67 26.06
CA MET A 579 -29.39 11.64 26.53
C MET A 579 -30.83 11.96 26.11
N ALA A 580 -31.54 10.97 25.60
CA ALA A 580 -32.98 11.11 25.44
C ALA A 580 -33.62 11.38 26.83
N LYS A 581 -34.57 12.33 26.88
CA LYS A 581 -35.31 12.64 28.12
C LYS A 581 -36.15 11.46 28.58
#